data_0dc6f02337a434bfffee02776f6215c3
#
_entry.id   0dc6f02337a434bfffee02776f6215c3
#
_cell.length_a   1.000
_cell.length_b   1.000
_cell.length_c   1.000
_cell.angle_alpha   90.00
_cell.angle_beta   90.00
_cell.angle_gamma   90.00
#
_symmetry.space_group_name_H-M   'P 1'
#
loop_
_entity.id
_entity.type
_entity.pdbx_description
1 polymer ?
#
loop_
_entity_poly.entity_id
_entity_poly.type
_entity_poly.pdbx_seq_one_letter_code
_entity_poly.pdbx_strand_id
1 'polypeptide(L)'
;MTTARLLAMALAGSLLAAGGNALRKADAPRPGPTPSGPTAASATRGSEPAPLVGADATGTAPLQDLDEYNAPYDAKLHFVRVVFTPRSRGGDMFGRRRGGREPMWAHDYPRAERNFMKIIDEMTFAPTLVDGSNILTLDDPRLFQYPIAYIVEVGYWEPTDEEAASLGAYLEKGGFLIVDDFRGEWELRNLAFQLDRAVPGAQLQMLDESHEIFDSFFRIELAKVVPPYTRDVPFWYGVFEDNDPDKRLMAIVNYNNDIAEYWEFSDLGYYPIDLSNEAYKLGVNYLIYALTH
;
A
#
# COMPACT_ATOMS: atom_id res chain seq x y z
N MET A 1 26.63 6.45 14.29
CA MET A 1 26.14 5.77 13.08
C MET A 1 25.21 4.69 13.58
N THR A 2 23.92 4.85 13.35
CA THR A 2 22.88 3.94 13.84
C THR A 2 22.83 2.69 12.97
N THR A 3 22.38 1.57 13.52
CA THR A 3 22.26 0.25 12.88
C THR A 3 21.51 0.29 11.53
N ALA A 4 20.59 1.24 11.37
CA ALA A 4 19.84 1.47 10.13
C ALA A 4 20.72 1.90 8.93
N ARG A 5 21.76 2.72 9.16
CA ARG A 5 22.69 3.12 8.09
C ARG A 5 23.59 1.98 7.61
N LEU A 6 23.86 1.01 8.45
CA LEU A 6 24.63 -0.18 8.07
C LEU A 6 23.81 -1.14 7.20
N LEU A 7 22.48 -1.22 7.39
CA LEU A 7 21.59 -2.04 6.57
C LEU A 7 21.45 -1.46 5.15
N ALA A 8 21.29 -0.15 5.03
CA ALA A 8 21.20 0.52 3.72
C ALA A 8 22.49 0.38 2.88
N MET A 9 23.66 0.39 3.50
CA MET A 9 24.94 0.18 2.80
C MET A 9 25.15 -1.26 2.29
N ALA A 10 24.56 -2.26 2.96
CA ALA A 10 24.63 -3.65 2.51
C ALA A 10 23.74 -3.91 1.28
N LEU A 11 22.65 -3.17 1.12
CA LEU A 11 21.72 -3.25 -0.02
C LEU A 11 22.30 -2.65 -1.32
N ALA A 12 23.14 -1.64 -1.25
CA ALA A 12 23.69 -0.95 -2.42
C ALA A 12 24.86 -1.68 -3.12
N GLY A 13 25.44 -2.68 -2.47
CA GLY A 13 26.70 -3.31 -2.96
C GLY A 13 26.54 -4.44 -3.98
N SER A 14 25.35 -4.96 -4.21
CA SER A 14 25.17 -6.23 -4.96
C SER A 14 24.66 -6.10 -6.41
N LEU A 15 24.40 -4.92 -6.93
CA LEU A 15 23.75 -4.73 -8.25
C LEU A 15 24.64 -4.23 -9.39
N LEU A 16 25.96 -4.30 -9.30
CA LEU A 16 26.89 -3.74 -10.31
C LEU A 16 27.47 -4.76 -11.31
N ALA A 17 26.83 -5.90 -11.52
CA ALA A 17 27.34 -6.89 -12.46
C ALA A 17 26.24 -7.61 -13.27
N ALA A 18 25.49 -6.92 -14.13
CA ALA A 18 24.89 -7.54 -15.32
C ALA A 18 24.24 -6.47 -16.22
N GLY A 19 24.76 -6.28 -17.43
CA GLY A 19 23.97 -5.72 -18.50
C GLY A 19 24.61 -4.71 -19.42
N GLY A 20 25.58 -5.12 -20.18
CA GLY A 20 25.88 -4.46 -21.46
C GLY A 20 25.44 -5.36 -22.61
N ASN A 21 24.38 -5.00 -23.32
CA ASN A 21 24.32 -5.33 -24.74
C ASN A 21 23.33 -4.44 -25.52
N ALA A 22 23.80 -4.14 -26.73
CA ALA A 22 23.41 -3.14 -27.68
C ALA A 22 21.95 -3.15 -28.16
N LEU A 23 21.38 -1.96 -28.25
CA LEU A 23 20.16 -1.61 -28.98
C LEU A 23 20.35 -1.66 -30.49
N ARG A 24 19.61 -2.53 -31.18
CA ARG A 24 19.31 -2.37 -32.62
C ARG A 24 17.92 -1.70 -32.74
N LYS A 25 17.91 -0.57 -33.48
CA LYS A 25 16.66 0.07 -33.94
C LYS A 25 15.90 -0.91 -34.85
N ALA A 26 14.60 -1.10 -34.56
CA ALA A 26 13.66 -1.69 -35.50
C ALA A 26 12.40 -0.80 -35.57
N ASP A 27 11.89 -0.65 -36.80
CA ASP A 27 10.81 0.22 -37.20
C ASP A 27 9.46 -0.13 -36.51
N ALA A 28 8.68 0.91 -36.22
CA ALA A 28 7.36 0.80 -35.60
C ALA A 28 6.31 0.17 -36.53
N PRO A 29 5.56 -0.85 -36.12
CA PRO A 29 4.40 -1.33 -36.85
C PRO A 29 3.15 -0.48 -36.55
N ARG A 30 2.28 -0.34 -37.56
CA ARG A 30 0.99 0.37 -37.53
C ARG A 30 0.01 -0.29 -36.55
N PRO A 31 -0.92 0.49 -35.94
CA PRO A 31 -1.90 -0.08 -35.02
C PRO A 31 -2.89 -0.98 -35.77
N GLY A 32 -2.98 -2.21 -35.32
CA GLY A 32 -4.01 -3.17 -35.71
C GLY A 32 -5.32 -2.96 -34.91
N PRO A 33 -6.44 -3.58 -35.32
CA PRO A 33 -7.74 -3.36 -34.73
C PRO A 33 -7.78 -3.86 -33.28
N THR A 34 -8.45 -3.09 -32.43
CA THR A 34 -8.74 -3.39 -31.02
C THR A 34 -9.34 -4.79 -30.87
N PRO A 35 -8.79 -5.68 -30.04
CA PRO A 35 -9.45 -6.92 -29.70
C PRO A 35 -10.61 -6.64 -28.73
N SER A 36 -11.78 -7.14 -29.11
CA SER A 36 -12.92 -7.31 -28.21
C SER A 36 -12.49 -8.18 -27.02
N GLY A 37 -12.72 -7.71 -25.79
CA GLY A 37 -12.31 -8.36 -24.56
C GLY A 37 -12.77 -9.83 -24.47
N PRO A 38 -11.99 -10.67 -23.81
CA PRO A 38 -12.35 -12.06 -23.62
C PRO A 38 -13.54 -12.18 -22.68
N THR A 39 -14.53 -12.90 -23.12
CA THR A 39 -15.63 -13.44 -22.29
C THR A 39 -15.01 -14.26 -21.17
N ALA A 40 -15.41 -13.99 -19.94
CA ALA A 40 -14.93 -14.69 -18.75
C ALA A 40 -14.99 -16.21 -18.93
N ALA A 41 -13.85 -16.84 -19.18
CA ALA A 41 -13.71 -18.27 -19.06
C ALA A 41 -13.55 -18.60 -17.58
N SER A 42 -14.46 -19.43 -17.07
CA SER A 42 -14.42 -20.03 -15.73
C SER A 42 -13.07 -20.71 -15.52
N ALA A 43 -12.13 -20.01 -14.87
CA ALA A 43 -10.93 -20.64 -14.35
C ALA A 43 -11.33 -21.50 -13.15
N THR A 44 -10.99 -22.76 -13.19
CA THR A 44 -11.11 -23.70 -12.08
C THR A 44 -10.38 -23.13 -10.86
N ARG A 45 -11.14 -22.78 -9.83
CA ARG A 45 -10.63 -22.31 -8.53
C ARG A 45 -9.73 -23.39 -7.94
N GLY A 46 -8.43 -23.11 -7.91
CA GLY A 46 -7.56 -23.74 -6.92
C GLY A 46 -8.11 -23.34 -5.53
N SER A 47 -8.00 -24.23 -4.57
CA SER A 47 -8.52 -24.04 -3.22
C SER A 47 -7.99 -22.74 -2.62
N GLU A 48 -8.75 -21.66 -2.71
CA GLU A 48 -8.54 -20.45 -1.93
C GLU A 48 -8.61 -20.81 -0.44
N PRO A 49 -7.72 -20.26 0.40
CA PRO A 49 -7.93 -20.34 1.83
C PRO A 49 -9.29 -19.71 2.15
N ALA A 50 -10.00 -20.27 3.11
CA ALA A 50 -11.31 -19.81 3.53
C ALA A 50 -11.32 -18.28 3.76
N PRO A 51 -12.42 -17.58 3.43
CA PRO A 51 -12.51 -16.14 3.64
C PRO A 51 -12.23 -15.84 5.11
N LEU A 52 -11.28 -14.94 5.34
CA LEU A 52 -10.67 -14.64 6.63
C LEU A 52 -11.62 -14.04 7.67
N VAL A 53 -12.87 -13.73 7.30
CA VAL A 53 -13.86 -13.19 8.26
C VAL A 53 -15.24 -13.65 7.85
N GLY A 54 -15.93 -14.38 8.73
CA GLY A 54 -17.36 -14.60 8.64
C GLY A 54 -18.10 -13.29 8.85
N ALA A 55 -18.27 -12.49 7.79
CA ALA A 55 -19.08 -11.29 7.86
C ALA A 55 -20.53 -11.69 8.18
N ASP A 56 -21.08 -11.09 9.23
CA ASP A 56 -22.51 -11.10 9.45
C ASP A 56 -23.23 -10.36 8.29
N ALA A 57 -24.57 -10.44 8.26
CA ALA A 57 -25.37 -9.82 7.21
C ALA A 57 -25.25 -8.28 7.14
N THR A 58 -24.50 -7.64 8.05
CA THR A 58 -24.32 -6.19 8.18
C THR A 58 -22.95 -5.72 7.65
N GLY A 59 -22.05 -6.65 7.27
CA GLY A 59 -20.71 -6.27 6.77
C GLY A 59 -19.75 -5.81 7.86
N THR A 60 -20.18 -5.79 9.10
CA THR A 60 -19.36 -5.57 10.27
C THR A 60 -18.99 -6.93 10.85
N ALA A 61 -17.88 -7.50 10.37
CA ALA A 61 -17.25 -8.55 11.16
C ALA A 61 -16.88 -7.93 12.51
N PRO A 62 -17.23 -8.56 13.61
CA PRO A 62 -16.71 -8.09 14.89
C PRO A 62 -15.19 -8.11 14.80
N LEU A 63 -14.55 -6.96 15.11
CA LEU A 63 -13.09 -6.85 15.26
C LEU A 63 -12.60 -7.70 16.47
N GLN A 64 -13.44 -8.58 16.96
CA GLN A 64 -13.20 -9.49 18.06
C GLN A 64 -12.40 -10.66 17.50
N ASP A 65 -11.17 -10.76 17.96
CA ASP A 65 -10.25 -11.86 17.69
C ASP A 65 -9.35 -11.74 16.44
N LEU A 66 -8.86 -10.52 16.17
CA LEU A 66 -7.82 -10.34 15.14
C LEU A 66 -6.52 -11.09 15.48
N ASP A 67 -6.35 -11.50 16.73
CA ASP A 67 -5.10 -12.15 17.21
C ASP A 67 -4.80 -13.47 16.53
N GLU A 68 -5.82 -14.22 16.11
CA GLU A 68 -5.61 -15.48 15.39
C GLU A 68 -5.02 -15.30 13.97
N TYR A 69 -5.14 -14.08 13.42
CA TYR A 69 -4.61 -13.75 12.09
C TYR A 69 -3.24 -13.09 12.13
N ASN A 70 -2.77 -12.72 13.33
CA ASN A 70 -1.54 -11.98 13.51
C ASN A 70 -0.39 -12.89 13.90
N ALA A 71 0.73 -12.78 13.18
CA ALA A 71 1.97 -13.42 13.59
C ALA A 71 2.60 -12.66 14.78
N PRO A 72 3.11 -13.38 15.80
CA PRO A 72 3.86 -12.74 16.86
C PRO A 72 5.06 -11.98 16.30
N TYR A 73 5.40 -10.84 16.91
CA TYR A 73 6.60 -10.11 16.52
C TYR A 73 7.86 -10.95 16.78
N ASP A 74 8.62 -11.22 15.74
CA ASP A 74 9.81 -12.07 15.74
C ASP A 74 11.08 -11.33 15.23
N ALA A 75 11.06 -10.00 15.27
CA ALA A 75 12.11 -9.13 14.77
C ALA A 75 12.32 -9.18 13.24
N LYS A 76 11.42 -9.80 12.50
CA LYS A 76 11.37 -9.69 11.04
C LYS A 76 10.60 -8.46 10.61
N LEU A 77 10.72 -8.15 9.34
CA LEU A 77 9.86 -7.17 8.69
C LEU A 77 8.48 -7.79 8.45
N HIS A 78 7.46 -7.21 9.07
CA HIS A 78 6.06 -7.55 8.85
C HIS A 78 5.38 -6.40 8.12
N PHE A 79 4.55 -6.73 7.16
CA PHE A 79 3.62 -5.75 6.61
C PHE A 79 2.39 -5.65 7.52
N VAL A 80 1.95 -4.44 7.84
CA VAL A 80 0.81 -4.22 8.73
C VAL A 80 -0.30 -3.51 7.98
N ARG A 81 -1.43 -4.19 7.82
CA ARG A 81 -2.68 -3.63 7.30
C ARG A 81 -3.48 -3.01 8.45
N VAL A 82 -3.90 -1.76 8.28
CA VAL A 82 -4.76 -1.09 9.26
C VAL A 82 -6.21 -1.55 9.07
N VAL A 83 -6.78 -2.04 10.14
CA VAL A 83 -8.21 -2.40 10.23
C VAL A 83 -8.99 -1.23 10.79
N PHE A 84 -10.12 -0.91 10.19
CA PHE A 84 -11.03 0.12 10.68
C PHE A 84 -12.48 -0.25 10.46
N THR A 85 -13.37 0.31 11.28
CA THR A 85 -14.81 0.24 11.07
C THR A 85 -15.23 1.32 10.08
N PRO A 86 -15.81 0.96 8.92
CA PRO A 86 -16.23 1.96 7.94
C PRO A 86 -17.34 2.85 8.49
N ARG A 87 -17.31 4.11 8.12
CA ARG A 87 -18.39 5.06 8.42
C ARG A 87 -19.71 4.55 7.85
N SER A 88 -20.71 4.36 8.71
CA SER A 88 -22.07 4.01 8.31
C SER A 88 -22.74 5.20 7.63
N ARG A 89 -22.73 5.24 6.32
CA ARG A 89 -23.59 6.12 5.51
C ARG A 89 -24.84 5.32 5.11
N GLY A 90 -25.91 5.48 5.84
CA GLY A 90 -27.27 5.06 5.58
C GLY A 90 -27.50 4.20 4.32
N GLY A 91 -27.48 2.88 4.48
CA GLY A 91 -27.88 1.91 3.47
C GLY A 91 -26.75 1.35 2.61
N ASP A 92 -26.37 0.15 2.91
CA ASP A 92 -25.95 -1.00 2.07
C ASP A 92 -25.39 -0.80 0.64
N MET A 93 -24.97 0.39 0.22
CA MET A 93 -24.77 0.63 -1.21
C MET A 93 -23.34 0.31 -1.71
N PHE A 94 -22.35 0.11 -0.86
CA PHE A 94 -20.95 -0.05 -1.30
C PHE A 94 -20.28 -1.38 -0.98
N GLY A 95 -20.83 -2.21 -0.10
CA GLY A 95 -20.38 -3.59 0.10
C GLY A 95 -20.75 -4.57 -1.02
N ARG A 96 -21.47 -4.12 -2.07
CA ARG A 96 -22.01 -4.99 -3.13
C ARG A 96 -21.28 -4.92 -4.48
N ARG A 97 -20.22 -4.15 -4.64
CA ARG A 97 -19.63 -3.97 -5.98
C ARG A 97 -18.83 -5.18 -6.50
N ARG A 98 -18.39 -6.09 -5.67
CA ARG A 98 -17.68 -7.32 -6.09
C ARG A 98 -18.34 -8.63 -5.65
N GLY A 99 -19.65 -8.66 -5.38
CA GLY A 99 -20.38 -9.92 -5.13
C GLY A 99 -20.01 -10.64 -3.84
N GLY A 100 -19.27 -10.05 -2.94
CA GLY A 100 -18.79 -10.65 -1.70
C GLY A 100 -18.68 -9.62 -0.58
N ARG A 101 -18.94 -10.02 0.58
CA ARG A 101 -19.02 -9.44 1.89
C ARG A 101 -17.64 -9.05 2.47
N GLU A 102 -16.72 -8.50 1.68
CA GLU A 102 -15.41 -8.10 2.18
C GLU A 102 -15.49 -6.71 2.81
N PRO A 103 -14.94 -6.53 4.01
CA PRO A 103 -14.86 -5.20 4.62
C PRO A 103 -13.92 -4.30 3.81
N MET A 104 -14.17 -2.97 3.83
CA MET A 104 -13.42 -2.00 3.01
C MET A 104 -11.91 -2.05 3.26
N TRP A 105 -11.49 -2.20 4.51
CA TRP A 105 -10.08 -2.29 4.86
C TRP A 105 -9.38 -3.54 4.29
N ALA A 106 -10.14 -4.55 3.86
CA ALA A 106 -9.61 -5.83 3.39
C ALA A 106 -9.51 -5.93 1.86
N HIS A 107 -9.68 -4.83 1.12
CA HIS A 107 -9.40 -4.85 -0.32
C HIS A 107 -7.98 -5.36 -0.58
N ASP A 108 -7.85 -6.28 -1.55
CA ASP A 108 -6.60 -6.93 -1.98
C ASP A 108 -5.91 -7.81 -0.92
N TYR A 109 -6.41 -7.78 0.33
CA TYR A 109 -5.89 -8.54 1.45
C TYR A 109 -6.32 -10.02 1.38
N PRO A 110 -5.48 -10.99 1.72
CA PRO A 110 -4.05 -10.89 2.08
C PRO A 110 -3.11 -11.12 0.88
N ARG A 111 -3.61 -11.17 -0.34
CA ARG A 111 -2.85 -11.60 -1.51
C ARG A 111 -1.83 -10.55 -1.94
N ALA A 112 -2.23 -9.29 -1.91
CA ALA A 112 -1.33 -8.18 -2.24
C ALA A 112 -0.10 -8.16 -1.33
N GLU A 113 -0.30 -8.26 0.00
CA GLU A 113 0.78 -8.29 0.97
C GLU A 113 1.70 -9.49 0.77
N ARG A 114 1.15 -10.68 0.56
CA ARG A 114 1.96 -11.88 0.32
C ARG A 114 2.83 -11.77 -0.91
N ASN A 115 2.27 -11.27 -2.01
CA ASN A 115 3.01 -11.08 -3.24
C ASN A 115 4.07 -9.99 -3.08
N PHE A 116 3.73 -8.88 -2.42
CA PHE A 116 4.67 -7.80 -2.14
C PHE A 116 5.82 -8.27 -1.24
N MET A 117 5.52 -8.95 -0.12
CA MET A 117 6.53 -9.40 0.83
C MET A 117 7.46 -10.49 0.25
N LYS A 118 7.01 -11.29 -0.72
CA LYS A 118 7.89 -12.20 -1.49
C LYS A 118 8.91 -11.42 -2.31
N ILE A 119 8.50 -10.34 -2.96
CA ILE A 119 9.43 -9.48 -3.71
C ILE A 119 10.45 -8.84 -2.77
N ILE A 120 10.01 -8.37 -1.60
CA ILE A 120 10.93 -7.80 -0.59
C ILE A 120 11.95 -8.84 -0.12
N ASP A 121 11.52 -10.07 0.16
CA ASP A 121 12.41 -11.16 0.59
C ASP A 121 13.45 -11.52 -0.48
N GLU A 122 13.05 -11.57 -1.74
CA GLU A 122 13.95 -11.85 -2.86
C GLU A 122 14.92 -10.70 -3.19
N MET A 123 14.51 -9.46 -2.94
CA MET A 123 15.27 -8.28 -3.30
C MET A 123 16.17 -7.75 -2.19
N THR A 124 15.94 -8.16 -0.95
CA THR A 124 16.64 -7.61 0.22
C THR A 124 17.20 -8.73 1.08
N PHE A 125 18.13 -8.38 1.98
CA PHE A 125 18.61 -9.29 3.01
C PHE A 125 17.87 -9.12 4.35
N ALA A 126 16.80 -8.32 4.36
CA ALA A 126 16.00 -8.14 5.56
C ALA A 126 15.20 -9.41 5.84
N PRO A 127 15.29 -9.98 7.04
CA PRO A 127 14.39 -11.07 7.41
C PRO A 127 12.93 -10.61 7.28
N THR A 128 12.13 -11.33 6.52
CA THR A 128 10.79 -10.90 6.12
C THR A 128 9.76 -11.98 6.46
N LEU A 129 8.58 -11.58 6.92
CA LEU A 129 7.43 -12.46 7.02
C LEU A 129 6.76 -12.57 5.64
N VAL A 130 7.03 -13.67 4.93
CA VAL A 130 6.58 -13.85 3.53
C VAL A 130 5.15 -14.38 3.44
N ASP A 131 4.77 -15.29 4.33
CA ASP A 131 3.50 -16.04 4.22
C ASP A 131 2.32 -15.37 4.95
N GLY A 132 2.50 -14.12 5.41
CA GLY A 132 1.48 -13.42 6.15
C GLY A 132 1.74 -11.93 6.24
N SER A 133 0.79 -11.26 6.86
CA SER A 133 0.87 -9.86 7.25
C SER A 133 0.06 -9.72 8.54
N ASN A 134 0.32 -8.67 9.28
CA ASN A 134 -0.48 -8.39 10.47
C ASN A 134 -1.62 -7.44 10.12
N ILE A 135 -2.75 -7.63 10.78
CA ILE A 135 -3.92 -6.75 10.72
C ILE A 135 -4.14 -6.16 12.11
N LEU A 136 -3.99 -4.86 12.24
CA LEU A 136 -4.08 -4.15 13.53
C LEU A 136 -5.00 -2.95 13.41
N THR A 137 -5.72 -2.62 14.49
CA THR A 137 -6.36 -1.32 14.64
C THR A 137 -5.31 -0.26 14.99
N LEU A 138 -5.62 1.01 14.78
CA LEU A 138 -4.68 2.09 15.06
C LEU A 138 -4.39 2.28 16.55
N ASP A 139 -5.32 1.88 17.42
CA ASP A 139 -5.18 1.92 18.89
C ASP A 139 -4.50 0.66 19.46
N ASP A 140 -4.18 -0.34 18.63
CA ASP A 140 -3.44 -1.51 19.09
C ASP A 140 -1.99 -1.13 19.42
N PRO A 141 -1.53 -1.32 20.68
CA PRO A 141 -0.17 -0.94 21.08
C PRO A 141 0.93 -1.71 20.34
N ARG A 142 0.61 -2.85 19.73
CA ARG A 142 1.56 -3.63 18.92
C ARG A 142 1.97 -2.89 17.65
N LEU A 143 1.15 -1.95 17.15
CA LEU A 143 1.46 -1.14 15.98
C LEU A 143 2.83 -0.44 16.11
N PHE A 144 3.18 -0.01 17.31
CA PHE A 144 4.48 0.65 17.59
C PHE A 144 5.71 -0.25 17.46
N GLN A 145 5.54 -1.54 17.22
CA GLN A 145 6.63 -2.48 16.95
C GLN A 145 6.99 -2.52 15.45
N TYR A 146 6.13 -1.98 14.59
CA TYR A 146 6.25 -2.05 13.15
C TYR A 146 6.52 -0.68 12.56
N PRO A 147 7.50 -0.56 11.65
CA PRO A 147 7.87 0.74 11.07
C PRO A 147 6.85 1.27 10.08
N ILE A 148 5.98 0.40 9.53
CA ILE A 148 5.07 0.73 8.44
C ILE A 148 3.66 0.27 8.78
N ALA A 149 2.69 1.15 8.54
CA ALA A 149 1.27 0.87 8.51
C ALA A 149 0.72 1.19 7.12
N TYR A 150 -0.20 0.34 6.63
CA TYR A 150 -0.82 0.49 5.32
C TYR A 150 -2.33 0.53 5.46
N ILE A 151 -2.97 1.55 4.90
CA ILE A 151 -4.41 1.77 4.97
C ILE A 151 -4.98 2.02 3.57
N VAL A 152 -6.14 1.44 3.29
CA VAL A 152 -6.87 1.59 2.02
C VAL A 152 -8.28 2.13 2.26
N GLU A 153 -8.96 2.54 1.19
CA GLU A 153 -10.37 2.95 1.20
C GLU A 153 -10.69 4.04 2.24
N VAL A 154 -9.75 4.97 2.39
CA VAL A 154 -9.82 6.02 3.43
C VAL A 154 -10.96 7.01 3.23
N GLY A 155 -11.67 6.97 2.12
CA GLY A 155 -12.92 7.69 1.93
C GLY A 155 -13.99 7.30 2.95
N TYR A 156 -13.94 6.07 3.45
CA TYR A 156 -14.86 5.50 4.42
C TYR A 156 -14.29 5.38 5.83
N TRP A 157 -13.04 5.78 6.01
CA TRP A 157 -12.34 5.73 7.27
C TRP A 157 -12.81 6.82 8.22
N GLU A 158 -13.21 6.44 9.44
CA GLU A 158 -13.61 7.35 10.51
C GLU A 158 -13.04 6.81 11.83
N PRO A 159 -11.78 7.16 12.18
CA PRO A 159 -11.18 6.68 13.42
C PRO A 159 -11.87 7.25 14.65
N THR A 160 -11.87 6.48 15.73
CA THR A 160 -12.21 7.00 17.07
C THR A 160 -11.20 8.07 17.51
N ASP A 161 -11.47 8.78 18.59
CA ASP A 161 -10.51 9.75 19.11
C ASP A 161 -9.24 9.06 19.65
N GLU A 162 -9.39 7.85 20.20
CA GLU A 162 -8.26 7.03 20.63
C GLU A 162 -7.41 6.56 19.45
N GLU A 163 -8.04 6.06 18.38
CA GLU A 163 -7.33 5.66 17.16
C GLU A 163 -6.60 6.83 16.50
N ALA A 164 -7.25 8.00 16.41
CA ALA A 164 -6.63 9.20 15.86
C ALA A 164 -5.42 9.64 16.70
N ALA A 165 -5.56 9.68 18.02
CA ALA A 165 -4.45 10.04 18.93
C ALA A 165 -3.29 9.03 18.84
N SER A 166 -3.61 7.74 18.74
CA SER A 166 -2.61 6.68 18.59
C SER A 166 -1.86 6.78 17.26
N LEU A 167 -2.56 7.06 16.15
CA LEU A 167 -1.93 7.31 14.86
C LEU A 167 -0.97 8.50 14.93
N GLY A 168 -1.38 9.62 15.53
CA GLY A 168 -0.52 10.77 15.73
C GLY A 168 0.76 10.41 16.48
N ALA A 169 0.62 9.71 17.62
CA ALA A 169 1.74 9.24 18.41
C ALA A 169 2.65 8.23 17.65
N TYR A 170 2.06 7.37 16.82
CA TYR A 170 2.81 6.43 15.97
C TYR A 170 3.66 7.17 14.95
N LEU A 171 3.09 8.13 14.26
CA LEU A 171 3.80 8.96 13.27
C LEU A 171 4.92 9.79 13.91
N GLU A 172 4.65 10.45 15.05
CA GLU A 172 5.65 11.22 15.79
C GLU A 172 6.84 10.38 16.28
N LYS A 173 6.59 9.10 16.61
CA LYS A 173 7.66 8.19 17.08
C LYS A 173 8.46 7.51 15.97
N GLY A 174 8.23 7.86 14.72
CA GLY A 174 8.99 7.33 13.59
C GLY A 174 8.23 6.30 12.76
N GLY A 175 6.97 6.04 13.05
CA GLY A 175 6.11 5.24 12.19
C GLY A 175 5.86 5.91 10.84
N PHE A 176 5.61 5.11 9.81
CA PHE A 176 5.32 5.57 8.46
C PHE A 176 3.98 5.02 7.99
N LEU A 177 3.11 5.89 7.48
CA LEU A 177 1.80 5.51 6.94
C LEU A 177 1.81 5.53 5.41
N ILE A 178 1.38 4.43 4.81
CA ILE A 178 1.09 4.36 3.36
C ILE A 178 -0.43 4.36 3.20
N VAL A 179 -0.95 5.33 2.44
CA VAL A 179 -2.39 5.46 2.12
C VAL A 179 -2.58 5.16 0.65
N ASP A 180 -3.48 4.22 0.34
CA ASP A 180 -3.71 3.73 -1.01
C ASP A 180 -5.20 3.44 -1.29
N ASP A 181 -5.54 3.04 -2.50
CA ASP A 181 -6.87 2.65 -2.98
C ASP A 181 -7.99 3.60 -2.53
N PHE A 182 -7.89 4.85 -2.97
CA PHE A 182 -8.96 5.82 -2.79
C PHE A 182 -8.93 6.86 -3.91
N ARG A 183 -10.06 7.52 -4.14
CA ARG A 183 -10.15 8.41 -5.31
C ARG A 183 -11.23 9.49 -5.16
N GLY A 184 -11.05 10.55 -5.93
CA GLY A 184 -12.00 11.64 -5.97
C GLY A 184 -11.89 12.58 -4.75
N GLU A 185 -12.35 13.82 -4.98
CA GLU A 185 -12.15 14.93 -4.03
C GLU A 185 -12.83 14.69 -2.66
N TRP A 186 -13.92 13.91 -2.65
CA TRP A 186 -14.65 13.65 -1.42
C TRP A 186 -13.81 12.76 -0.47
N GLU A 187 -13.18 11.71 -1.01
CA GLU A 187 -12.36 10.80 -0.21
C GLU A 187 -11.07 11.48 0.25
N LEU A 188 -10.46 12.30 -0.63
CA LEU A 188 -9.29 13.10 -0.26
C LEU A 188 -9.60 14.08 0.87
N ARG A 189 -10.79 14.72 0.86
CA ARG A 189 -11.22 15.60 1.96
C ARG A 189 -11.46 14.84 3.26
N ASN A 190 -12.01 13.62 3.18
CA ASN A 190 -12.15 12.79 4.37
C ASN A 190 -10.78 12.44 4.96
N LEU A 191 -9.86 11.96 4.12
CA LEU A 191 -8.49 11.66 4.56
C LEU A 191 -7.83 12.88 5.23
N ALA A 192 -7.86 14.05 4.58
CA ALA A 192 -7.27 15.26 5.13
C ALA A 192 -7.87 15.63 6.50
N PHE A 193 -9.20 15.51 6.64
CA PHE A 193 -9.88 15.77 7.90
C PHE A 193 -9.46 14.78 9.01
N GLN A 194 -9.35 13.48 8.71
CA GLN A 194 -8.94 12.48 9.70
C GLN A 194 -7.46 12.61 10.08
N LEU A 195 -6.62 12.95 9.12
CA LEU A 195 -5.20 13.23 9.40
C LEU A 195 -5.00 14.48 10.27
N ASP A 196 -5.81 15.53 10.09
CA ASP A 196 -5.79 16.71 10.98
C ASP A 196 -6.21 16.36 12.41
N ARG A 197 -7.11 15.36 12.60
CA ARG A 197 -7.45 14.84 13.94
C ARG A 197 -6.29 14.07 14.57
N ALA A 198 -5.53 13.32 13.77
CA ALA A 198 -4.39 12.53 14.24
C ALA A 198 -3.17 13.42 14.51
N VAL A 199 -2.87 14.33 13.61
CA VAL A 199 -1.73 15.27 13.68
C VAL A 199 -2.30 16.68 13.47
N PRO A 200 -2.63 17.40 14.54
CA PRO A 200 -3.30 18.71 14.44
C PRO A 200 -2.53 19.70 13.55
N GLY A 201 -3.22 20.22 12.55
CA GLY A 201 -2.66 21.14 11.57
C GLY A 201 -1.95 20.44 10.41
N ALA A 202 -1.97 19.11 10.29
CA ALA A 202 -1.35 18.38 9.19
C ALA A 202 -1.88 18.82 7.83
N GLN A 203 -0.99 18.98 6.88
CA GLN A 203 -1.29 19.38 5.51
C GLN A 203 -0.84 18.31 4.51
N LEU A 204 -1.70 18.02 3.55
CA LEU A 204 -1.33 17.22 2.39
C LEU A 204 -0.54 18.10 1.41
N GLN A 205 0.74 17.84 1.26
CA GLN A 205 1.63 18.56 0.35
C GLN A 205 1.91 17.70 -0.88
N MET A 206 1.68 18.26 -2.06
CA MET A 206 1.90 17.53 -3.31
C MET A 206 3.39 17.25 -3.52
N LEU A 207 3.70 16.00 -3.86
CA LEU A 207 5.05 15.54 -4.18
C LEU A 207 5.24 15.40 -5.68
N ASP A 208 6.42 15.72 -6.15
CA ASP A 208 6.87 15.46 -7.52
C ASP A 208 8.06 14.49 -7.55
N GLU A 209 8.52 14.13 -8.73
CA GLU A 209 9.61 13.16 -8.93
C GLU A 209 10.95 13.55 -8.28
N SER A 210 11.11 14.79 -7.83
CA SER A 210 12.35 15.24 -7.17
C SER A 210 12.45 14.81 -5.72
N HIS A 211 11.32 14.42 -5.10
CA HIS A 211 11.34 13.97 -3.71
C HIS A 211 12.06 12.62 -3.60
N GLU A 212 12.93 12.48 -2.59
CA GLU A 212 13.81 11.32 -2.40
C GLU A 212 13.06 9.97 -2.27
N ILE A 213 11.79 9.96 -1.86
CA ILE A 213 10.99 8.73 -1.80
C ILE A 213 10.84 8.07 -3.18
N PHE A 214 10.91 8.84 -4.26
CA PHE A 214 10.85 8.33 -5.63
C PHE A 214 12.21 7.91 -6.20
N ASP A 215 13.29 8.00 -5.40
CA ASP A 215 14.64 7.56 -5.75
C ASP A 215 15.36 6.85 -4.57
N SER A 216 14.58 6.36 -3.58
CA SER A 216 15.12 5.71 -2.37
C SER A 216 15.82 4.39 -2.66
N PHE A 217 15.36 3.65 -3.67
CA PHE A 217 15.92 2.38 -4.13
C PHE A 217 15.84 2.28 -5.65
N PHE A 218 14.66 2.49 -6.22
CA PHE A 218 14.43 2.59 -7.66
C PHE A 218 14.16 4.05 -8.02
N ARG A 219 14.66 4.47 -9.16
CA ARG A 219 14.22 5.72 -9.75
C ARG A 219 12.83 5.53 -10.37
N ILE A 220 11.86 6.25 -9.84
CA ILE A 220 10.47 6.22 -10.31
C ILE A 220 10.25 7.35 -11.32
N GLU A 221 9.62 7.02 -12.44
CA GLU A 221 9.08 7.98 -13.38
C GLU A 221 7.55 8.01 -13.15
N LEU A 222 7.03 9.01 -12.44
CA LEU A 222 5.61 9.07 -12.06
C LEU A 222 4.67 9.02 -13.28
N ALA A 223 5.11 9.51 -14.42
CA ALA A 223 4.36 9.44 -15.68
C ALA A 223 4.13 8.00 -16.20
N LYS A 224 4.87 7.02 -15.70
CA LYS A 224 4.70 5.59 -16.03
C LYS A 224 3.75 4.86 -15.11
N VAL A 225 3.41 5.46 -13.98
CA VAL A 225 2.47 4.87 -13.03
C VAL A 225 1.05 5.12 -13.51
N VAL A 226 0.34 4.05 -13.81
CA VAL A 226 -1.03 4.10 -14.35
C VAL A 226 -1.96 3.44 -13.34
N PRO A 227 -3.05 4.09 -12.93
CA PRO A 227 -4.05 3.47 -12.05
C PRO A 227 -4.72 2.26 -12.71
N PRO A 228 -5.05 1.17 -11.97
CA PRO A 228 -5.45 -0.10 -12.56
C PRO A 228 -6.80 -0.06 -13.31
N TYR A 229 -7.80 0.66 -12.84
CA TYR A 229 -9.13 0.63 -13.47
C TYR A 229 -9.73 1.99 -13.76
N THR A 230 -9.00 3.05 -13.56
CA THR A 230 -9.51 4.39 -13.80
C THR A 230 -8.70 5.09 -14.88
N ARG A 231 -9.27 6.16 -15.40
CA ARG A 231 -8.55 7.10 -16.27
C ARG A 231 -8.16 8.36 -15.51
N ASP A 232 -8.31 8.32 -14.19
CA ASP A 232 -7.94 9.44 -13.35
C ASP A 232 -6.43 9.61 -13.36
N VAL A 233 -5.99 10.83 -13.19
CA VAL A 233 -4.56 11.12 -13.06
C VAL A 233 -4.18 10.88 -11.60
N PRO A 234 -3.18 10.02 -11.33
CA PRO A 234 -2.71 9.81 -9.98
C PRO A 234 -1.89 11.01 -9.51
N PHE A 235 -1.99 11.32 -8.23
CA PHE A 235 -1.16 12.31 -7.55
C PHE A 235 -0.62 11.73 -6.24
N TRP A 236 0.54 12.21 -5.84
CA TRP A 236 1.17 11.83 -4.60
C TRP A 236 1.20 13.01 -3.65
N TYR A 237 0.76 12.78 -2.41
CA TYR A 237 0.89 13.77 -1.35
C TYR A 237 1.71 13.21 -0.20
N GLY A 238 2.40 14.09 0.48
CA GLY A 238 3.11 13.80 1.72
C GLY A 238 2.49 14.50 2.91
N VAL A 239 2.62 13.88 4.08
CA VAL A 239 2.45 14.55 5.38
C VAL A 239 3.82 14.60 6.02
N PHE A 240 4.30 15.79 6.31
CA PHE A 240 5.64 16.02 6.87
C PHE A 240 5.58 16.41 8.34
N GLU A 241 6.62 16.05 9.06
CA GLU A 241 6.83 16.52 10.42
C GLU A 241 6.86 18.05 10.45
N ASP A 242 6.05 18.66 11.33
CA ASP A 242 5.83 20.11 11.43
C ASP A 242 5.37 20.79 10.12
N ASN A 243 4.83 20.05 9.19
CA ASN A 243 4.48 20.49 7.81
C ASN A 243 5.69 21.07 7.03
N ASP A 244 6.88 20.72 7.39
CA ASP A 244 8.12 21.17 6.78
C ASP A 244 8.65 20.12 5.79
N PRO A 245 8.66 20.38 4.47
CA PRO A 245 9.11 19.40 3.47
C PRO A 245 10.61 19.08 3.57
N ASP A 246 11.39 19.84 4.32
CA ASP A 246 12.79 19.55 4.61
C ASP A 246 12.96 18.59 5.81
N LYS A 247 11.84 18.20 6.47
CA LYS A 247 11.81 17.24 7.56
C LYS A 247 11.31 15.87 7.08
N ARG A 248 11.19 14.94 8.01
CA ARG A 248 10.76 13.57 7.72
C ARG A 248 9.36 13.54 7.12
N LEU A 249 9.20 12.82 6.02
CA LEU A 249 7.90 12.43 5.50
C LEU A 249 7.32 11.34 6.42
N MET A 250 6.18 11.60 7.05
CA MET A 250 5.51 10.71 7.98
C MET A 250 4.45 9.83 7.28
N ALA A 251 3.88 10.31 6.20
CA ALA A 251 2.92 9.54 5.41
C ALA A 251 3.03 9.85 3.92
N ILE A 252 2.89 8.81 3.10
CA ILE A 252 2.72 8.90 1.64
C ILE A 252 1.28 8.58 1.27
N VAL A 253 0.70 9.35 0.37
CA VAL A 253 -0.69 9.25 -0.05
C VAL A 253 -0.77 9.07 -1.56
N ASN A 254 -1.25 7.91 -2.01
CA ASN A 254 -1.44 7.56 -3.43
C ASN A 254 -2.87 7.97 -3.86
N TYR A 255 -3.08 9.23 -4.15
CA TYR A 255 -4.38 9.73 -4.54
C TYR A 255 -4.74 9.34 -5.97
N ASN A 256 -5.98 8.89 -6.21
CA ASN A 256 -6.48 8.35 -7.47
C ASN A 256 -5.67 7.14 -7.97
N ASN A 257 -5.17 6.34 -7.07
CA ASN A 257 -4.37 5.17 -7.39
C ASN A 257 -4.76 3.98 -6.51
N ASP A 258 -4.23 2.81 -6.88
CA ASP A 258 -4.39 1.55 -6.18
C ASP A 258 -3.22 0.66 -6.60
N ILE A 259 -2.12 0.78 -5.86
CA ILE A 259 -0.91 0.02 -6.19
C ILE A 259 -1.01 -1.44 -5.74
N ALA A 260 -1.83 -1.73 -4.72
CA ALA A 260 -2.02 -3.07 -4.19
C ALA A 260 -2.79 -3.98 -5.14
N GLU A 261 -3.69 -3.47 -5.96
CA GLU A 261 -4.35 -4.23 -7.03
C GLU A 261 -3.35 -4.87 -8.00
N TYR A 262 -2.28 -4.16 -8.33
CA TYR A 262 -1.19 -4.72 -9.14
C TYR A 262 -0.44 -5.82 -8.41
N TRP A 263 -0.23 -5.69 -7.10
CA TRP A 263 0.42 -6.73 -6.30
C TRP A 263 -0.47 -7.95 -6.18
N GLU A 264 -1.79 -7.76 -5.94
CA GLU A 264 -2.75 -8.85 -5.79
C GLU A 264 -2.75 -9.78 -7.00
N PHE A 265 -2.76 -9.22 -8.21
CA PHE A 265 -2.90 -10.00 -9.45
C PHE A 265 -1.60 -10.24 -10.21
N SER A 266 -0.45 -9.91 -9.63
CA SER A 266 0.85 -10.03 -10.30
C SER A 266 1.22 -11.46 -10.68
N ASP A 267 0.90 -12.44 -9.83
CA ASP A 267 1.17 -13.86 -10.04
C ASP A 267 0.19 -14.53 -11.02
N LEU A 268 -0.90 -13.87 -11.37
CA LEU A 268 -1.87 -14.33 -12.38
C LEU A 268 -1.60 -13.77 -13.78
N GLY A 269 -0.72 -12.77 -13.91
CA GLY A 269 -0.50 -12.07 -15.17
C GLY A 269 -1.75 -11.33 -15.68
N TYR A 270 -2.61 -10.88 -14.77
CA TYR A 270 -3.84 -10.17 -15.12
C TYR A 270 -3.56 -8.79 -15.71
N TYR A 271 -2.57 -8.09 -15.14
CA TYR A 271 -2.09 -6.81 -15.63
C TYR A 271 -0.80 -6.97 -16.44
N PRO A 272 -0.51 -6.02 -17.36
CA PRO A 272 0.78 -5.93 -18.01
C PRO A 272 1.91 -5.86 -16.99
N ILE A 273 2.97 -6.63 -17.19
CA ILE A 273 4.07 -6.76 -16.23
C ILE A 273 4.82 -5.45 -15.99
N ASP A 274 4.91 -4.58 -16.98
CA ASP A 274 5.51 -3.26 -16.85
C ASP A 274 4.75 -2.37 -15.86
N LEU A 275 3.41 -2.41 -15.86
CA LEU A 275 2.59 -1.65 -14.91
C LEU A 275 2.72 -2.23 -13.49
N SER A 276 2.65 -3.56 -13.35
CA SER A 276 2.88 -4.21 -12.05
C SER A 276 4.26 -3.90 -11.49
N ASN A 277 5.29 -3.85 -12.35
CA ASN A 277 6.63 -3.51 -11.92
C ASN A 277 6.74 -2.08 -11.39
N GLU A 278 6.05 -1.09 -11.98
CA GLU A 278 6.06 0.28 -11.43
C GLU A 278 5.38 0.34 -10.07
N ALA A 279 4.28 -0.40 -9.85
CA ALA A 279 3.64 -0.50 -8.56
C ALA A 279 4.53 -1.18 -7.49
N TYR A 280 5.27 -2.23 -7.87
CA TYR A 280 6.26 -2.86 -6.98
C TYR A 280 7.41 -1.91 -6.62
N LYS A 281 7.94 -1.19 -7.59
CA LYS A 281 9.02 -0.22 -7.34
C LYS A 281 8.58 0.87 -6.36
N LEU A 282 7.34 1.38 -6.49
CA LEU A 282 6.78 2.34 -5.54
C LEU A 282 6.74 1.75 -4.13
N GLY A 283 6.17 0.56 -3.96
CA GLY A 283 6.09 -0.08 -2.65
C GLY A 283 7.47 -0.33 -2.04
N VAL A 284 8.44 -0.80 -2.84
CA VAL A 284 9.84 -0.99 -2.38
C VAL A 284 10.44 0.34 -1.92
N ASN A 285 10.26 1.40 -2.70
CA ASN A 285 10.76 2.72 -2.34
C ASN A 285 10.15 3.22 -1.02
N TYR A 286 8.84 3.07 -0.84
CA TYR A 286 8.16 3.46 0.40
C TYR A 286 8.71 2.70 1.60
N LEU A 287 8.92 1.40 1.45
CA LEU A 287 9.49 0.57 2.49
C LEU A 287 10.92 1.00 2.84
N ILE A 288 11.78 1.17 1.83
CA ILE A 288 13.18 1.58 2.04
C ILE A 288 13.24 2.97 2.67
N TYR A 289 12.42 3.92 2.19
CA TYR A 289 12.32 5.24 2.79
C TYR A 289 11.96 5.15 4.29
N ALA A 290 10.89 4.44 4.62
CA ALA A 290 10.43 4.28 6.00
C ALA A 290 11.48 3.63 6.93
N LEU A 291 12.32 2.75 6.41
CA LEU A 291 13.37 2.07 7.19
C LEU A 291 14.65 2.91 7.37
N THR A 292 14.80 3.98 6.58
CA THR A 292 16.06 4.75 6.55
C THR A 292 15.90 6.19 7.06
N HIS A 293 14.69 6.68 7.23
CA HIS A 293 14.34 8.04 7.70
C HIS A 293 13.42 8.00 8.91
#